data_37ac4db35b9f17dc0668b1ef8518380b
#
_entry.id   37ac4db35b9f17dc0668b1ef8518380b
#
_cell.length_a   1.000
_cell.length_b   1.000
_cell.length_c   1.000
_cell.angle_alpha   90.00
_cell.angle_beta   90.00
_cell.angle_gamma   90.00
#
_symmetry.space_group_name_H-M   'P 1'
#
loop_
_entity.id
_entity.type
_entity.pdbx_description
1 polymer ?
#
loop_
_entity_poly.entity_id
_entity_poly.type
_entity_poly.pdbx_seq_one_letter_code
_entity_poly.pdbx_strand_id
1 'polypeptide(L)'
;MTQKFPRLFLILLAVLFILNLVQGYFTELIYDEAYYWYYAQNLDWGYFDHPPMVAFLIKLSSFLFDGELGVRFMSCVLSVGTYLILWELIDNPKKKDYVIHFFLLLFSMTLMNAYGFLTLPDTPLLFFTALFLLLYKRFLNNPTIWTSIFMGVVMAALMYSKYHAVLVILFVFLSNLKLIKDRNAWLAVAVALVCYSPHFLWLYQNDFVSIKYHLYERPNQAYSFTKFTLGYFVNLVAIFGLLFYWVYLSLIKTKSTNKFTKALLYLTYGVVIFFFISSFNRRVQTQWVIIISIPTAILAFNHLIENANSRKWMYRMGIVSMIVLIYARMWLVHSPLLPIIFETHGNKQWVSELNSKAGDIPIIFENSYRSAPMYEFYSGNSTFSLNNHMYRKNQYSIDDSEERVRHKKIVYVTKYRKSGDITYTYPDGTVFYGVFMNDFESYRKLECIVEEPHEKSTYTLKVYNPYEFDIPLEELKYTVAYSNKYKQVKEMIPLKVKPESSSEIILKSKDTLFFQFELPKPKMENHGYFRIGIAENGLLPGLNGKPVKLKE
;
A
#
# COMPACT_ATOMS: atom_id res chain seq x y z
N MET A 1 36.61 25.16 13.03
CA MET A 1 35.40 24.32 13.03
C MET A 1 35.31 23.57 11.71
N THR A 2 35.57 22.27 11.67
CA THR A 2 35.42 21.46 10.45
C THR A 2 33.95 21.41 10.09
N GLN A 3 33.59 21.90 8.89
CA GLN A 3 32.20 21.86 8.40
C GLN A 3 31.66 20.43 8.50
N LYS A 4 30.52 20.27 9.19
CA LYS A 4 29.82 18.98 9.39
C LYS A 4 29.46 18.33 8.04
N PHE A 5 29.04 19.16 7.07
CA PHE A 5 28.71 18.75 5.71
C PHE A 5 29.70 19.41 4.73
N PRO A 6 30.41 18.63 3.89
CA PRO A 6 31.24 19.16 2.82
C PRO A 6 30.42 19.96 1.80
N ARG A 7 31.04 21.00 1.19
CA ARG A 7 30.34 21.80 0.14
C ARG A 7 29.82 20.93 -1.00
N LEU A 8 30.63 19.97 -1.45
CA LEU A 8 30.20 19.01 -2.51
C LEU A 8 28.98 18.21 -2.10
N PHE A 9 28.87 17.77 -0.83
CA PHE A 9 27.70 17.06 -0.32
C PHE A 9 26.43 17.92 -0.46
N LEU A 10 26.47 19.18 -0.07
CA LEU A 10 25.33 20.08 -0.16
C LEU A 10 24.92 20.36 -1.60
N ILE A 11 25.90 20.52 -2.52
CA ILE A 11 25.64 20.70 -3.95
C ILE A 11 24.94 19.45 -4.51
N LEU A 12 25.46 18.25 -4.29
CA LEU A 12 24.84 17.01 -4.79
C LEU A 12 23.48 16.76 -4.17
N LEU A 13 23.27 17.14 -2.92
CA LEU A 13 21.98 17.05 -2.26
C LEU A 13 20.95 17.99 -2.90
N ALA A 14 21.34 19.23 -3.23
CA ALA A 14 20.50 20.18 -3.95
C ALA A 14 20.18 19.70 -5.37
N VAL A 15 21.17 19.14 -6.09
CA VAL A 15 20.96 18.53 -7.42
C VAL A 15 19.96 17.37 -7.33
N LEU A 16 20.09 16.49 -6.34
CA LEU A 16 19.14 15.39 -6.11
C LEU A 16 17.72 15.92 -5.85
N PHE A 17 17.59 16.94 -5.01
CA PHE A 17 16.29 17.56 -4.69
C PHE A 17 15.63 18.13 -5.94
N ILE A 18 16.36 18.93 -6.73
CA ILE A 18 15.87 19.52 -7.98
C ILE A 18 15.49 18.42 -8.98
N LEU A 19 16.34 17.38 -9.13
CA LEU A 19 16.04 16.24 -10.00
C LEU A 19 14.74 15.55 -9.59
N ASN A 20 14.52 15.32 -8.28
CA ASN A 20 13.30 14.71 -7.78
C ASN A 20 12.07 15.61 -7.98
N LEU A 21 12.20 16.94 -7.79
CA LEU A 21 11.09 17.89 -8.06
C LEU A 21 10.70 17.91 -9.54
N VAL A 22 11.70 17.99 -10.43
CA VAL A 22 11.47 17.96 -11.88
C VAL A 22 10.79 16.66 -12.30
N GLN A 23 11.30 15.53 -11.81
CA GLN A 23 10.69 14.22 -12.06
C GLN A 23 9.26 14.15 -11.51
N GLY A 24 9.06 14.62 -10.28
CA GLY A 24 7.75 14.63 -9.63
C GLY A 24 6.70 15.47 -10.36
N TYR A 25 7.12 16.53 -11.01
CA TYR A 25 6.26 17.42 -11.80
C TYR A 25 5.86 16.82 -13.16
N PHE A 26 6.84 16.27 -13.91
CA PHE A 26 6.60 15.84 -15.30
C PHE A 26 6.08 14.41 -15.46
N THR A 27 6.15 13.59 -14.40
CA THR A 27 5.69 12.19 -14.46
C THR A 27 4.23 12.10 -14.03
N GLU A 28 3.35 11.52 -14.86
CA GLU A 28 1.97 11.23 -14.45
C GLU A 28 1.93 10.31 -13.23
N LEU A 29 0.83 10.35 -12.45
CA LEU A 29 0.69 9.50 -11.27
C LEU A 29 0.68 8.02 -11.63
N ILE A 30 1.24 7.18 -10.77
CA ILE A 30 0.91 5.76 -10.75
C ILE A 30 -0.41 5.54 -10.02
N TYR A 31 -1.06 4.41 -10.28
CA TYR A 31 -2.40 4.14 -9.72
C TYR A 31 -2.43 4.14 -8.19
N ASP A 32 -1.37 3.65 -7.54
CA ASP A 32 -1.31 3.64 -6.09
C ASP A 32 -1.18 5.08 -5.52
N GLU A 33 -0.46 6.00 -6.19
CA GLU A 33 -0.41 7.41 -5.80
C GLU A 33 -1.78 8.09 -5.90
N ALA A 34 -2.54 7.83 -6.97
CA ALA A 34 -3.90 8.35 -7.12
C ALA A 34 -4.81 7.81 -6.00
N TYR A 35 -4.64 6.55 -5.60
CA TYR A 35 -5.40 5.98 -4.49
C TYR A 35 -5.04 6.59 -3.13
N TYR A 36 -3.77 6.91 -2.88
CA TYR A 36 -3.37 7.62 -1.66
C TYR A 36 -3.71 9.11 -1.71
N TRP A 37 -3.75 9.73 -2.90
CA TRP A 37 -4.32 11.05 -3.07
C TRP A 37 -5.81 11.07 -2.71
N TYR A 38 -6.56 10.07 -3.10
CA TYR A 38 -7.96 9.92 -2.70
C TYR A 38 -8.12 9.86 -1.16
N TYR A 39 -7.24 9.14 -0.45
CA TYR A 39 -7.20 9.18 1.02
C TYR A 39 -6.99 10.60 1.56
N ALA A 40 -6.12 11.37 0.94
CA ALA A 40 -5.78 12.72 1.37
C ALA A 40 -6.92 13.74 1.18
N GLN A 41 -7.97 13.41 0.41
CA GLN A 41 -9.16 14.27 0.29
C GLN A 41 -9.92 14.34 1.62
N ASN A 42 -10.01 13.23 2.35
CA ASN A 42 -10.64 13.13 3.67
C ASN A 42 -9.67 12.49 4.66
N LEU A 43 -8.94 13.32 5.41
CA LEU A 43 -7.97 12.81 6.39
C LEU A 43 -8.65 12.07 7.53
N ASP A 44 -8.15 10.89 7.82
CA ASP A 44 -8.57 10.06 8.94
C ASP A 44 -7.35 9.39 9.61
N TRP A 45 -7.55 8.79 10.77
CA TRP A 45 -6.51 8.10 11.53
C TRP A 45 -6.13 6.71 11.00
N GLY A 46 -6.79 6.24 9.96
CA GLY A 46 -6.50 5.01 9.25
C GLY A 46 -7.31 4.89 7.97
N TYR A 47 -6.92 3.95 7.12
CA TYR A 47 -7.60 3.63 5.86
C TYR A 47 -7.70 2.13 5.69
N PHE A 48 -8.47 1.69 4.69
CA PHE A 48 -8.78 0.27 4.49
C PHE A 48 -7.56 -0.65 4.55
N ASP A 49 -6.46 -0.30 3.89
CA ASP A 49 -5.27 -1.18 3.78
C ASP A 49 -3.95 -0.52 4.21
N HIS A 50 -3.96 0.75 4.63
CA HIS A 50 -2.77 1.45 5.10
C HIS A 50 -3.01 2.40 6.27
N PRO A 51 -2.00 2.62 7.13
CA PRO A 51 -1.98 3.73 8.09
C PRO A 51 -1.91 5.10 7.38
N PRO A 52 -2.20 6.22 8.07
CA PRO A 52 -2.53 7.51 7.45
C PRO A 52 -1.33 8.36 6.98
N MET A 53 -0.08 8.02 7.28
CA MET A 53 1.07 8.91 7.04
C MET A 53 1.20 9.36 5.58
N VAL A 54 0.95 8.47 4.62
CA VAL A 54 1.04 8.81 3.19
C VAL A 54 -0.01 9.85 2.80
N ALA A 55 -1.24 9.70 3.27
CA ALA A 55 -2.32 10.67 3.03
C ALA A 55 -2.01 12.03 3.65
N PHE A 56 -1.48 12.04 4.89
CA PHE A 56 -1.05 13.26 5.58
C PHE A 56 0.05 14.00 4.81
N LEU A 57 1.05 13.28 4.30
CA LEU A 57 2.13 13.89 3.50
C LEU A 57 1.63 14.44 2.17
N ILE A 58 0.70 13.76 1.49
CA ILE A 58 0.05 14.26 0.29
C ILE A 58 -0.74 15.52 0.61
N LYS A 59 -1.51 15.53 1.69
CA LYS A 59 -2.25 16.72 2.12
C LYS A 59 -1.34 17.92 2.39
N LEU A 60 -0.20 17.69 3.05
CA LEU A 60 0.81 18.75 3.26
C LEU A 60 1.40 19.26 1.93
N SER A 61 1.66 18.36 0.99
CA SER A 61 2.15 18.74 -0.34
C SER A 61 1.13 19.59 -1.10
N SER A 62 -0.16 19.23 -1.02
CA SER A 62 -1.25 19.91 -1.74
C SER A 62 -1.57 21.32 -1.21
N PHE A 63 -1.08 21.71 -0.04
CA PHE A 63 -1.13 23.11 0.41
C PHE A 63 -0.12 24.02 -0.31
N LEU A 64 0.91 23.43 -0.92
CA LEU A 64 2.00 24.18 -1.55
C LEU A 64 1.95 24.10 -3.08
N PHE A 65 1.47 23.00 -3.62
CA PHE A 65 1.47 22.71 -5.05
C PHE A 65 0.21 21.96 -5.47
N ASP A 66 -0.21 22.15 -6.72
CA ASP A 66 -1.28 21.40 -7.36
C ASP A 66 -0.71 20.27 -8.24
N GLY A 67 -1.60 19.42 -8.77
CA GLY A 67 -1.27 18.35 -9.69
C GLY A 67 -0.32 17.31 -9.11
N GLU A 68 0.53 16.72 -9.96
CA GLU A 68 1.43 15.64 -9.57
C GLU A 68 2.43 16.07 -8.49
N LEU A 69 2.91 17.32 -8.54
CA LEU A 69 3.82 17.84 -7.51
C LEU A 69 3.11 18.04 -6.17
N GLY A 70 1.82 18.40 -6.18
CA GLY A 70 0.96 18.44 -4.99
C GLY A 70 0.83 17.09 -4.29
N VAL A 71 1.02 15.98 -5.01
CA VAL A 71 1.08 14.63 -4.41
C VAL A 71 2.50 14.33 -3.89
N ARG A 72 3.57 14.84 -4.52
CA ARG A 72 4.95 14.32 -4.40
C ARG A 72 5.94 15.20 -3.65
N PHE A 73 5.64 16.47 -3.42
CA PHE A 73 6.61 17.41 -2.86
C PHE A 73 7.21 16.94 -1.54
N MET A 74 6.39 16.47 -0.60
CA MET A 74 6.90 15.99 0.69
C MET A 74 7.77 14.73 0.54
N SER A 75 7.53 13.89 -0.45
CA SER A 75 8.41 12.75 -0.74
C SER A 75 9.80 13.19 -1.19
N CYS A 76 9.89 14.24 -2.01
CA CYS A 76 11.18 14.84 -2.38
C CYS A 76 11.93 15.39 -1.15
N VAL A 77 11.21 16.05 -0.23
CA VAL A 77 11.77 16.56 1.04
C VAL A 77 12.27 15.41 1.93
N LEU A 78 11.46 14.37 2.12
CA LEU A 78 11.85 13.21 2.93
C LEU A 78 13.03 12.44 2.35
N SER A 79 13.13 12.37 1.03
CA SER A 79 14.29 11.78 0.34
C SER A 79 15.59 12.52 0.71
N VAL A 80 15.60 13.84 0.60
CA VAL A 80 16.74 14.69 1.01
C VAL A 80 17.06 14.50 2.50
N GLY A 81 16.03 14.51 3.34
CA GLY A 81 16.16 14.24 4.77
C GLY A 81 16.79 12.88 5.07
N THR A 82 16.43 11.85 4.31
CA THR A 82 17.00 10.50 4.45
C THR A 82 18.51 10.51 4.12
N TYR A 83 18.93 11.17 3.05
CA TYR A 83 20.37 11.30 2.73
C TYR A 83 21.15 12.04 3.81
N LEU A 84 20.58 13.13 4.35
CA LEU A 84 21.18 13.88 5.47
C LEU A 84 21.36 13.00 6.71
N ILE A 85 20.34 12.23 7.08
CA ILE A 85 20.37 11.35 8.25
C ILE A 85 21.35 10.20 8.04
N LEU A 86 21.37 9.58 6.86
CA LEU A 86 22.32 8.52 6.54
C LEU A 86 23.76 9.01 6.61
N TRP A 87 24.04 10.22 6.12
CA TRP A 87 25.36 10.84 6.26
C TRP A 87 25.74 11.05 7.72
N GLU A 88 24.81 11.50 8.56
CA GLU A 88 25.04 11.68 10.00
C GLU A 88 25.29 10.35 10.71
N LEU A 89 24.62 9.28 10.32
CA LEU A 89 24.77 7.95 10.91
C LEU A 89 26.13 7.30 10.69
N ILE A 90 26.87 7.76 9.69
CA ILE A 90 28.21 7.25 9.36
C ILE A 90 29.27 8.01 10.15
N ASP A 91 29.95 7.32 11.09
CA ASP A 91 30.96 7.94 11.96
C ASP A 91 32.38 7.99 11.35
N ASN A 92 32.61 7.30 10.23
CA ASN A 92 33.92 7.19 9.63
C ASN A 92 34.47 8.58 9.21
N PRO A 93 35.58 9.06 9.77
CA PRO A 93 36.13 10.40 9.50
C PRO A 93 36.52 10.59 8.02
N LYS A 94 36.89 9.51 7.32
CA LYS A 94 37.25 9.52 5.90
C LYS A 94 36.03 9.67 4.98
N LYS A 95 34.78 9.65 5.49
CA LYS A 95 33.57 9.77 4.65
C LYS A 95 33.58 11.01 3.75
N LYS A 96 34.25 12.11 4.21
CA LYS A 96 34.33 13.36 3.46
C LYS A 96 35.08 13.23 2.13
N ASP A 97 36.00 12.26 2.03
CA ASP A 97 36.78 12.00 0.82
C ASP A 97 35.98 11.21 -0.21
N TYR A 98 34.85 10.62 0.21
CA TYR A 98 34.02 9.69 -0.59
C TYR A 98 32.59 10.17 -0.82
N VAL A 99 32.34 11.49 -0.85
CA VAL A 99 31.00 12.07 -1.05
C VAL A 99 30.35 11.56 -2.34
N ILE A 100 31.07 11.52 -3.46
CA ILE A 100 30.54 11.02 -4.74
C ILE A 100 30.13 9.55 -4.61
N HIS A 101 30.94 8.73 -3.94
CA HIS A 101 30.63 7.31 -3.73
C HIS A 101 29.38 7.12 -2.88
N PHE A 102 29.15 7.99 -1.88
CA PHE A 102 27.94 7.98 -1.07
C PHE A 102 26.69 8.24 -1.91
N PHE A 103 26.73 9.29 -2.74
CA PHE A 103 25.60 9.59 -3.62
C PHE A 103 25.39 8.51 -4.68
N LEU A 104 26.43 7.99 -5.30
CA LEU A 104 26.33 6.89 -6.26
C LEU A 104 25.73 5.63 -5.62
N LEU A 105 26.16 5.26 -4.41
CA LEU A 105 25.62 4.11 -3.69
C LEU A 105 24.12 4.26 -3.47
N LEU A 106 23.68 5.38 -2.88
CA LEU A 106 22.27 5.58 -2.54
C LEU A 106 21.38 5.77 -3.78
N PHE A 107 21.86 6.54 -4.76
CA PHE A 107 21.14 6.76 -6.02
C PHE A 107 20.95 5.47 -6.80
N SER A 108 21.90 4.54 -6.73
CA SER A 108 21.85 3.25 -7.41
C SER A 108 20.92 2.24 -6.75
N MET A 109 20.45 2.48 -5.53
CA MET A 109 19.44 1.65 -4.87
C MET A 109 18.07 1.91 -5.52
N THR A 110 17.64 0.99 -6.39
CA THR A 110 16.55 1.18 -7.35
C THR A 110 15.27 1.72 -6.72
N LEU A 111 14.75 1.06 -5.68
CA LEU A 111 13.51 1.50 -5.04
C LEU A 111 13.70 2.77 -4.19
N MET A 112 14.85 2.95 -3.55
CA MET A 112 15.16 4.16 -2.81
C MET A 112 15.24 5.38 -3.75
N ASN A 113 15.74 5.18 -4.97
CA ASN A 113 15.73 6.18 -6.02
C ASN A 113 14.31 6.53 -6.49
N ALA A 114 13.47 5.52 -6.76
CA ALA A 114 12.09 5.71 -7.20
C ALA A 114 11.25 6.43 -6.12
N TYR A 115 11.37 6.03 -4.86
CA TYR A 115 10.65 6.64 -3.74
C TYR A 115 11.23 8.00 -3.29
N GLY A 116 12.25 8.46 -3.97
CA GLY A 116 12.72 9.83 -3.86
C GLY A 116 11.78 10.85 -4.49
N PHE A 117 10.89 10.44 -5.40
CA PHE A 117 9.91 11.30 -6.05
C PHE A 117 8.51 10.69 -6.13
N LEU A 118 8.32 9.38 -5.98
CA LEU A 118 7.00 8.75 -5.87
C LEU A 118 6.52 8.79 -4.41
N THR A 119 5.22 8.98 -4.22
CA THR A 119 4.60 9.07 -2.89
C THR A 119 3.83 7.80 -2.55
N LEU A 120 4.49 6.92 -1.82
CA LEU A 120 3.96 5.64 -1.36
C LEU A 120 4.19 5.50 0.15
N PRO A 121 3.52 4.59 0.87
CA PRO A 121 3.77 4.35 2.30
C PRO A 121 5.23 4.02 2.64
N ASP A 122 5.98 3.52 1.67
CA ASP A 122 7.40 3.19 1.79
C ASP A 122 8.30 4.43 1.87
N THR A 123 7.89 5.56 1.30
CA THR A 123 8.64 6.82 1.34
C THR A 123 8.83 7.32 2.78
N PRO A 124 7.77 7.56 3.58
CA PRO A 124 7.94 7.91 4.99
C PRO A 124 8.58 6.77 5.81
N LEU A 125 8.31 5.51 5.48
CA LEU A 125 8.94 4.37 6.14
C LEU A 125 10.47 4.42 6.08
N LEU A 126 11.06 4.73 4.92
CA LEU A 126 12.51 4.88 4.76
C LEU A 126 13.06 6.03 5.60
N PHE A 127 12.42 7.19 5.55
CA PHE A 127 12.83 8.36 6.31
C PHE A 127 12.77 8.12 7.82
N PHE A 128 11.63 7.64 8.33
CA PHE A 128 11.48 7.38 9.76
C PHE A 128 12.32 6.19 10.23
N THR A 129 12.64 5.22 9.38
CA THR A 129 13.62 4.16 9.70
C THR A 129 15.00 4.77 9.93
N ALA A 130 15.45 5.65 9.04
CA ALA A 130 16.74 6.34 9.19
C ALA A 130 16.75 7.21 10.46
N LEU A 131 15.67 7.97 10.71
CA LEU A 131 15.55 8.84 11.87
C LEU A 131 15.48 8.05 13.18
N PHE A 132 14.76 6.92 13.20
CA PHE A 132 14.70 6.01 14.35
C PHE A 132 16.10 5.45 14.66
N LEU A 133 16.85 5.01 13.65
CA LEU A 133 18.22 4.52 13.86
C LEU A 133 19.16 5.63 14.36
N LEU A 134 18.98 6.89 13.92
CA LEU A 134 19.73 8.03 14.43
C LEU A 134 19.42 8.28 15.92
N LEU A 135 18.15 8.29 16.29
CA LEU A 135 17.75 8.47 17.68
C LEU A 135 18.17 7.28 18.55
N TYR A 136 18.06 6.05 18.04
CA TYR A 136 18.55 4.86 18.74
C TYR A 136 20.06 4.92 18.98
N LYS A 137 20.84 5.35 17.99
CA LYS A 137 22.29 5.56 18.15
C LYS A 137 22.61 6.61 19.22
N ARG A 138 21.85 7.72 19.25
CA ARG A 138 21.97 8.75 20.29
C ARG A 138 21.57 8.20 21.67
N PHE A 139 20.50 7.45 21.73
CA PHE A 139 20.03 6.78 22.96
C PHE A 139 21.07 5.80 23.53
N LEU A 140 21.75 5.03 22.69
CA LEU A 140 22.82 4.14 23.12
C LEU A 140 24.01 4.87 23.77
N ASN A 141 24.29 6.10 23.31
CA ASN A 141 25.40 6.91 23.81
C ASN A 141 25.02 7.72 25.06
N ASN A 142 23.80 8.26 25.10
CA ASN A 142 23.30 9.08 26.21
C ASN A 142 21.77 8.96 26.31
N PRO A 143 21.24 8.01 27.10
CA PRO A 143 19.81 7.83 27.29
C PRO A 143 19.24 8.97 28.16
N THR A 144 18.62 9.95 27.56
CA THR A 144 17.91 11.03 28.24
C THR A 144 16.40 10.91 28.06
N ILE A 145 15.63 11.58 28.91
CA ILE A 145 14.16 11.67 28.79
C ILE A 145 13.77 12.20 27.40
N TRP A 146 14.45 13.25 26.90
CA TRP A 146 14.14 13.84 25.60
C TRP A 146 14.46 12.89 24.44
N THR A 147 15.59 12.18 24.48
CA THR A 147 15.88 11.16 23.46
C THR A 147 14.84 10.06 23.44
N SER A 148 14.31 9.67 24.62
CA SER A 148 13.25 8.68 24.74
C SER A 148 11.92 9.18 24.18
N ILE A 149 11.52 10.42 24.50
CA ILE A 149 10.29 11.03 23.96
C ILE A 149 10.37 11.12 22.44
N PHE A 150 11.44 11.70 21.89
CA PHE A 150 11.59 11.80 20.42
C PHE A 150 11.64 10.42 19.75
N MET A 151 12.31 9.45 20.36
CA MET A 151 12.33 8.07 19.85
C MET A 151 10.92 7.45 19.84
N GLY A 152 10.13 7.67 20.89
CA GLY A 152 8.74 7.21 20.96
C GLY A 152 7.85 7.85 19.88
N VAL A 153 7.95 9.16 19.67
CA VAL A 153 7.23 9.87 18.59
C VAL A 153 7.61 9.30 17.22
N VAL A 154 8.91 9.06 16.97
CA VAL A 154 9.37 8.48 15.70
C VAL A 154 8.95 7.02 15.54
N MET A 155 8.89 6.23 16.62
CA MET A 155 8.32 4.88 16.57
C MET A 155 6.84 4.92 16.16
N ALA A 156 6.04 5.85 16.69
CA ALA A 156 4.66 6.05 16.26
C ALA A 156 4.59 6.47 14.77
N ALA A 157 5.41 7.42 14.33
CA ALA A 157 5.49 7.86 12.94
C ALA A 157 5.87 6.72 11.97
N LEU A 158 6.77 5.83 12.39
CA LEU A 158 7.07 4.59 11.67
C LEU A 158 5.83 3.71 11.51
N MET A 159 5.10 3.47 12.59
CA MET A 159 3.89 2.66 12.56
C MET A 159 2.77 3.32 11.73
N TYR A 160 2.66 4.65 11.78
CA TYR A 160 1.77 5.42 10.90
C TYR A 160 2.17 5.36 9.42
N SER A 161 3.43 5.06 9.10
CA SER A 161 3.90 4.94 7.71
C SER A 161 3.45 3.61 7.10
N LYS A 162 3.67 2.49 7.80
CA LYS A 162 3.35 1.15 7.30
C LYS A 162 3.36 0.12 8.42
N TYR A 163 2.45 -0.85 8.41
CA TYR A 163 2.40 -1.91 9.43
C TYR A 163 3.70 -2.73 9.53
N HIS A 164 4.42 -2.93 8.41
CA HIS A 164 5.72 -3.60 8.41
C HIS A 164 6.81 -2.88 9.22
N ALA A 165 6.61 -1.61 9.60
CA ALA A 165 7.51 -0.86 10.46
C ALA A 165 7.74 -1.51 11.82
N VAL A 166 6.79 -2.32 12.29
CA VAL A 166 6.95 -3.11 13.52
C VAL A 166 8.23 -3.98 13.48
N LEU A 167 8.63 -4.46 12.30
CA LEU A 167 9.85 -5.26 12.12
C LEU A 167 11.12 -4.44 12.40
N VAL A 168 11.12 -3.13 12.09
CA VAL A 168 12.24 -2.24 12.40
C VAL A 168 12.43 -2.16 13.90
N ILE A 169 11.35 -1.86 14.62
CA ILE A 169 11.37 -1.72 16.09
C ILE A 169 11.75 -3.07 16.72
N LEU A 170 11.11 -4.16 16.29
CA LEU A 170 11.32 -5.50 16.82
C LEU A 170 12.78 -5.97 16.67
N PHE A 171 13.36 -5.90 15.48
CA PHE A 171 14.71 -6.43 15.26
C PHE A 171 15.80 -5.55 15.87
N VAL A 172 15.58 -4.23 15.95
CA VAL A 172 16.48 -3.34 16.71
C VAL A 172 16.40 -3.68 18.20
N PHE A 173 15.19 -3.89 18.75
CA PHE A 173 15.02 -4.32 20.13
C PHE A 173 15.68 -5.68 20.41
N LEU A 174 15.47 -6.68 19.56
CA LEU A 174 16.09 -8.02 19.70
C LEU A 174 17.62 -7.98 19.65
N SER A 175 18.21 -6.97 19.02
CA SER A 175 19.67 -6.77 19.02
C SER A 175 20.25 -6.42 20.39
N ASN A 176 19.41 -5.89 21.31
CA ASN A 176 19.83 -5.42 22.61
C ASN A 176 18.75 -5.66 23.70
N LEU A 177 18.59 -6.88 24.14
CA LEU A 177 17.58 -7.26 25.14
C LEU A 177 17.77 -6.59 26.51
N LYS A 178 18.93 -5.92 26.77
CA LYS A 178 19.13 -5.12 27.98
C LYS A 178 18.16 -3.93 28.07
N LEU A 179 17.56 -3.50 26.95
CA LEU A 179 16.53 -2.47 26.91
C LEU A 179 15.29 -2.80 27.74
N ILE A 180 15.00 -4.09 27.99
CA ILE A 180 13.90 -4.52 28.87
C ILE A 180 14.06 -3.95 30.29
N LYS A 181 15.31 -3.76 30.75
CA LYS A 181 15.62 -3.25 32.08
C LYS A 181 15.81 -1.72 32.11
N ASP A 182 15.68 -1.05 30.96
CA ASP A 182 15.95 0.38 30.83
C ASP A 182 14.64 1.18 30.92
N ARG A 183 14.50 2.03 31.94
CA ARG A 183 13.32 2.88 32.15
C ARG A 183 13.09 3.86 31.00
N ASN A 184 14.16 4.39 30.41
CA ASN A 184 14.07 5.31 29.29
C ASN A 184 13.59 4.61 28.01
N ALA A 185 13.92 3.34 27.83
CA ALA A 185 13.37 2.54 26.73
C ALA A 185 11.85 2.32 26.90
N TRP A 186 11.38 2.05 28.12
CA TRP A 186 9.95 1.95 28.41
C TRP A 186 9.20 3.27 28.26
N LEU A 187 9.84 4.40 28.59
CA LEU A 187 9.28 5.72 28.33
C LEU A 187 9.06 5.93 26.81
N ALA A 188 10.02 5.53 25.97
CA ALA A 188 9.85 5.62 24.51
C ALA A 188 8.68 4.74 24.01
N VAL A 189 8.53 3.52 24.54
CA VAL A 189 7.40 2.65 24.22
C VAL A 189 6.07 3.28 24.65
N ALA A 190 5.99 3.82 25.87
CA ALA A 190 4.79 4.47 26.37
C ALA A 190 4.38 5.68 25.50
N VAL A 191 5.34 6.54 25.16
CA VAL A 191 5.10 7.68 24.25
C VAL A 191 4.63 7.19 22.88
N ALA A 192 5.25 6.13 22.33
CA ALA A 192 4.84 5.58 21.05
C ALA A 192 3.39 5.06 21.09
N LEU A 193 3.00 4.36 22.13
CA LEU A 193 1.63 3.85 22.30
C LEU A 193 0.62 4.99 22.44
N VAL A 194 0.94 6.03 23.21
CA VAL A 194 0.08 7.22 23.35
C VAL A 194 -0.06 7.92 22.00
N CYS A 195 1.04 8.18 21.29
CA CYS A 195 0.99 8.83 19.98
C CYS A 195 0.26 8.00 18.92
N TYR A 196 0.27 6.66 19.01
CA TYR A 196 -0.38 5.76 18.06
C TYR A 196 -1.82 5.39 18.46
N SER A 197 -2.28 5.79 19.64
CA SER A 197 -3.63 5.45 20.15
C SER A 197 -4.79 5.92 19.26
N PRO A 198 -4.73 7.06 18.52
CA PRO A 198 -5.80 7.43 17.59
C PRO A 198 -6.03 6.40 16.49
N HIS A 199 -4.96 5.77 15.99
CA HIS A 199 -5.10 4.69 15.02
C HIS A 199 -5.71 3.42 15.61
N PHE A 200 -5.39 3.07 16.85
CA PHE A 200 -6.04 1.95 17.53
C PHE A 200 -7.54 2.21 17.72
N LEU A 201 -7.92 3.44 18.06
CA LEU A 201 -9.33 3.82 18.16
C LEU A 201 -10.03 3.72 16.82
N TRP A 202 -9.40 4.23 15.75
CA TRP A 202 -9.93 4.10 14.38
C TRP A 202 -10.10 2.63 13.96
N LEU A 203 -9.11 1.76 14.23
CA LEU A 203 -9.22 0.33 13.96
C LEU A 203 -10.41 -0.30 14.68
N TYR A 204 -10.62 0.05 15.95
CA TYR A 204 -11.75 -0.44 16.74
C TYR A 204 -13.09 0.01 16.15
N GLN A 205 -13.22 1.30 15.80
CA GLN A 205 -14.42 1.87 15.20
C GLN A 205 -14.74 1.29 13.83
N ASN A 206 -13.72 0.86 13.07
CA ASN A 206 -13.85 0.25 11.76
C ASN A 206 -13.73 -1.30 11.79
N ASP A 207 -14.11 -1.95 12.90
CA ASP A 207 -14.13 -3.41 13.06
C ASP A 207 -12.81 -4.08 12.66
N PHE A 208 -11.66 -3.44 12.93
CA PHE A 208 -10.33 -3.92 12.58
C PHE A 208 -10.16 -4.31 11.10
N VAL A 209 -10.82 -3.59 10.20
CA VAL A 209 -10.91 -3.91 8.77
C VAL A 209 -9.56 -4.16 8.12
N SER A 210 -8.56 -3.31 8.39
CA SER A 210 -7.21 -3.45 7.83
C SER A 210 -6.52 -4.74 8.29
N ILE A 211 -6.64 -5.08 9.58
CA ILE A 211 -6.04 -6.29 10.15
C ILE A 211 -6.73 -7.53 9.60
N LYS A 212 -8.08 -7.54 9.60
CA LYS A 212 -8.89 -8.65 9.06
C LYS A 212 -8.57 -8.90 7.59
N TYR A 213 -8.48 -7.83 6.80
CA TYR A 213 -8.12 -7.93 5.38
C TYR A 213 -6.73 -8.56 5.19
N HIS A 214 -5.70 -8.02 5.83
CA HIS A 214 -4.33 -8.49 5.60
C HIS A 214 -4.06 -9.90 6.13
N LEU A 215 -4.65 -10.29 7.23
CA LEU A 215 -4.41 -11.61 7.84
C LEU A 215 -5.34 -12.70 7.32
N TYR A 216 -6.63 -12.39 7.07
CA TYR A 216 -7.65 -13.42 6.86
C TYR A 216 -8.38 -13.34 5.52
N GLU A 217 -8.69 -12.13 5.01
CA GLU A 217 -9.62 -11.99 3.89
C GLU A 217 -8.91 -11.90 2.53
N ARG A 218 -7.66 -11.47 2.52
CA ARG A 218 -6.89 -11.30 1.27
C ARG A 218 -6.79 -12.63 0.53
N PRO A 219 -7.26 -12.72 -0.73
CA PRO A 219 -7.12 -13.93 -1.54
C PRO A 219 -5.66 -14.34 -1.67
N ASN A 220 -5.38 -15.63 -1.59
CA ASN A 220 -4.06 -16.20 -1.78
C ASN A 220 -4.05 -17.07 -3.04
N GLN A 221 -2.91 -17.60 -3.40
CA GLN A 221 -2.69 -18.49 -4.54
C GLN A 221 -1.98 -19.76 -4.06
N ALA A 222 -2.08 -20.83 -4.84
CA ALA A 222 -1.27 -22.02 -4.62
C ALA A 222 0.21 -21.65 -4.63
N TYR A 223 0.97 -22.23 -3.71
CA TYR A 223 2.40 -22.02 -3.67
C TYR A 223 3.05 -22.41 -5.00
N SER A 224 3.89 -21.54 -5.49
CA SER A 224 4.72 -21.75 -6.67
C SER A 224 6.15 -21.32 -6.33
N PHE A 225 7.09 -22.23 -6.36
CA PHE A 225 8.50 -21.94 -6.06
C PHE A 225 9.02 -20.74 -6.88
N THR A 226 8.75 -20.75 -8.19
CA THR A 226 9.21 -19.69 -9.11
C THR A 226 8.62 -18.32 -8.76
N LYS A 227 7.30 -18.27 -8.49
CA LYS A 227 6.61 -16.99 -8.22
C LYS A 227 6.84 -16.48 -6.80
N PHE A 228 6.95 -17.38 -5.82
CA PHE A 228 7.03 -17.03 -4.40
C PHE A 228 8.48 -16.96 -3.92
N THR A 229 9.16 -18.12 -3.81
CA THR A 229 10.49 -18.19 -3.21
C THR A 229 11.59 -17.67 -4.14
N LEU A 230 11.63 -18.12 -5.40
CA LEU A 230 12.60 -17.58 -6.36
C LEU A 230 12.34 -16.10 -6.63
N GLY A 231 11.06 -15.70 -6.79
CA GLY A 231 10.67 -14.29 -6.91
C GLY A 231 11.12 -13.43 -5.73
N TYR A 232 11.14 -13.97 -4.51
CA TYR A 232 11.69 -13.29 -3.35
C TYR A 232 13.20 -12.98 -3.50
N PHE A 233 14.01 -13.96 -3.95
CA PHE A 233 15.44 -13.72 -4.20
C PHE A 233 15.68 -12.71 -5.32
N VAL A 234 14.87 -12.73 -6.37
CA VAL A 234 14.90 -11.70 -7.43
C VAL A 234 14.60 -10.32 -6.85
N ASN A 235 13.63 -10.21 -5.94
CA ASN A 235 13.32 -8.95 -5.26
C ASN A 235 14.51 -8.42 -4.43
N LEU A 236 15.25 -9.30 -3.74
CA LEU A 236 16.45 -8.90 -3.00
C LEU A 236 17.53 -8.31 -3.92
N VAL A 237 17.67 -8.84 -5.13
CA VAL A 237 18.58 -8.27 -6.14
C VAL A 237 18.04 -6.92 -6.64
N ALA A 238 16.75 -6.85 -6.95
CA ALA A 238 16.10 -5.68 -7.53
C ALA A 238 16.18 -4.43 -6.65
N ILE A 239 16.16 -4.57 -5.32
CA ILE A 239 16.25 -3.42 -4.39
C ILE A 239 17.55 -2.63 -4.59
N PHE A 240 18.66 -3.33 -4.81
CA PHE A 240 20.00 -2.73 -4.91
C PHE A 240 20.48 -2.60 -6.36
N GLY A 241 19.71 -3.08 -7.34
CA GLY A 241 20.05 -3.04 -8.74
C GLY A 241 21.44 -3.61 -9.02
N LEU A 242 22.25 -2.94 -9.83
CA LEU A 242 23.59 -3.42 -10.22
C LEU A 242 24.61 -3.47 -9.06
N LEU A 243 24.31 -2.84 -7.93
CA LEU A 243 25.21 -2.86 -6.76
C LEU A 243 24.93 -4.03 -5.80
N PHE A 244 23.93 -4.87 -6.04
CA PHE A 244 23.50 -5.91 -5.11
C PHE A 244 24.64 -6.79 -4.60
N TYR A 245 25.55 -7.22 -5.47
CA TYR A 245 26.68 -8.08 -5.10
C TYR A 245 27.55 -7.44 -4.01
N TRP A 246 27.98 -6.19 -4.19
CA TRP A 246 28.88 -5.50 -3.24
C TRP A 246 28.15 -5.10 -1.96
N VAL A 247 26.85 -4.78 -2.05
CA VAL A 247 26.03 -4.50 -0.88
C VAL A 247 25.91 -5.75 0.00
N TYR A 248 25.59 -6.91 -0.58
CA TYR A 248 25.55 -8.17 0.18
C TYR A 248 26.93 -8.65 0.62
N LEU A 249 27.97 -8.45 -0.17
CA LEU A 249 29.34 -8.76 0.23
C LEU A 249 29.73 -7.93 1.47
N SER A 250 29.38 -6.63 1.51
CA SER A 250 29.65 -5.78 2.66
C SER A 250 28.90 -6.27 3.91
N LEU A 251 27.64 -6.69 3.76
CA LEU A 251 26.84 -7.24 4.84
C LEU A 251 27.49 -8.51 5.44
N ILE A 252 27.93 -9.45 4.58
CA ILE A 252 28.58 -10.70 5.00
C ILE A 252 29.94 -10.43 5.67
N LYS A 253 30.68 -9.43 5.20
CA LYS A 253 32.01 -9.09 5.73
C LYS A 253 31.96 -8.25 7.01
N THR A 254 30.81 -7.60 7.30
CA THR A 254 30.68 -6.76 8.50
C THR A 254 30.58 -7.60 9.76
N LYS A 255 31.48 -7.33 10.71
CA LYS A 255 31.44 -7.91 12.06
C LYS A 255 30.73 -6.96 13.03
N SER A 256 30.02 -7.52 14.01
CA SER A 256 29.36 -6.75 15.06
C SER A 256 30.40 -6.21 16.06
N THR A 257 30.86 -4.99 15.87
CA THR A 257 31.88 -4.35 16.73
C THR A 257 31.27 -3.56 17.89
N ASN A 258 30.04 -3.10 17.75
CA ASN A 258 29.32 -2.31 18.76
C ASN A 258 27.81 -2.57 18.69
N LYS A 259 27.06 -2.06 19.69
CA LYS A 259 25.61 -2.25 19.79
C LYS A 259 24.85 -1.69 18.58
N PHE A 260 25.29 -0.58 17.99
CA PHE A 260 24.63 0.03 16.83
C PHE A 260 24.82 -0.84 15.58
N THR A 261 26.06 -1.26 15.27
CA THR A 261 26.32 -2.19 14.16
C THR A 261 25.57 -3.49 14.33
N LYS A 262 25.45 -4.00 15.57
CA LYS A 262 24.62 -5.19 15.89
C LYS A 262 23.16 -4.96 15.53
N ALA A 263 22.62 -3.77 15.83
CA ALA A 263 21.22 -3.43 15.48
C ALA A 263 21.01 -3.39 13.96
N LEU A 264 21.94 -2.82 13.19
CA LEU A 264 21.89 -2.81 11.72
C LEU A 264 21.88 -4.23 11.14
N LEU A 265 22.72 -5.13 11.67
CA LEU A 265 22.77 -6.54 11.24
C LEU A 265 21.49 -7.29 11.61
N TYR A 266 21.00 -7.13 12.86
CA TYR A 266 19.74 -7.77 13.29
C TYR A 266 18.55 -7.30 12.47
N LEU A 267 18.45 -6.00 12.20
CA LEU A 267 17.40 -5.44 11.34
C LEU A 267 17.48 -6.04 9.93
N THR A 268 18.66 -6.06 9.33
CA THR A 268 18.83 -6.57 7.96
C THR A 268 18.54 -8.06 7.86
N TYR A 269 19.22 -8.89 8.65
CA TYR A 269 19.01 -10.33 8.62
C TYR A 269 17.63 -10.73 9.10
N GLY A 270 17.10 -10.06 10.13
CA GLY A 270 15.78 -10.32 10.66
C GLY A 270 14.69 -10.11 9.60
N VAL A 271 14.73 -8.98 8.88
CA VAL A 271 13.76 -8.71 7.79
C VAL A 271 13.93 -9.69 6.64
N VAL A 272 15.18 -10.00 6.24
CA VAL A 272 15.45 -10.98 5.17
C VAL A 272 14.90 -12.36 5.55
N ILE A 273 15.16 -12.84 6.75
CA ILE A 273 14.69 -14.16 7.21
C ILE A 273 13.17 -14.17 7.36
N PHE A 274 12.58 -13.12 7.93
CA PHE A 274 11.13 -13.01 8.09
C PHE A 274 10.39 -13.13 6.75
N PHE A 275 10.82 -12.38 5.74
CA PHE A 275 10.17 -12.43 4.43
C PHE A 275 10.54 -13.67 3.63
N PHE A 276 11.70 -14.28 3.87
CA PHE A 276 12.02 -15.60 3.33
C PHE A 276 11.02 -16.65 3.82
N ILE A 277 10.78 -16.72 5.13
CA ILE A 277 9.78 -17.62 5.71
C ILE A 277 8.38 -17.29 5.16
N SER A 278 8.04 -16.02 5.06
CA SER A 278 6.75 -15.57 4.50
C SER A 278 6.58 -15.98 3.04
N SER A 279 7.67 -16.12 2.28
CA SER A 279 7.65 -16.51 0.86
C SER A 279 7.15 -17.94 0.63
N PHE A 280 7.08 -18.80 1.64
CA PHE A 280 6.47 -20.12 1.52
C PHE A 280 4.94 -20.10 1.54
N ASN A 281 4.35 -19.01 2.07
CA ASN A 281 2.90 -18.86 2.19
C ASN A 281 2.30 -17.79 1.26
N ARG A 282 3.07 -16.75 0.93
CA ARG A 282 2.61 -15.59 0.15
C ARG A 282 3.69 -15.09 -0.79
N ARG A 283 3.29 -14.55 -1.93
CA ARG A 283 4.19 -13.80 -2.81
C ARG A 283 4.65 -12.52 -2.09
N VAL A 284 5.94 -12.44 -1.78
CA VAL A 284 6.57 -11.24 -1.21
C VAL A 284 6.77 -10.22 -2.33
N GLN A 285 6.30 -8.99 -2.11
CA GLN A 285 6.50 -7.88 -3.04
C GLN A 285 7.84 -7.19 -2.76
N THR A 286 8.45 -6.60 -3.78
CA THR A 286 9.78 -5.96 -3.68
C THR A 286 9.82 -4.86 -2.64
N GLN A 287 8.76 -4.04 -2.54
CA GLN A 287 8.66 -2.95 -1.57
C GLN A 287 8.53 -3.41 -0.11
N TRP A 288 8.20 -4.69 0.16
CA TRP A 288 8.11 -5.16 1.55
C TRP A 288 9.48 -5.28 2.21
N VAL A 289 10.51 -5.60 1.43
CA VAL A 289 11.88 -5.76 1.93
C VAL A 289 12.73 -4.49 1.84
N ILE A 290 12.17 -3.39 1.34
CA ILE A 290 12.90 -2.11 1.16
C ILE A 290 13.49 -1.55 2.45
N ILE A 291 12.92 -1.90 3.60
CA ILE A 291 13.40 -1.50 4.93
C ILE A 291 14.90 -1.77 5.11
N ILE A 292 15.42 -2.86 4.50
CA ILE A 292 16.83 -3.20 4.61
C ILE A 292 17.74 -2.21 3.90
N SER A 293 17.24 -1.36 3.00
CA SER A 293 18.05 -0.38 2.26
C SER A 293 18.77 0.60 3.21
N ILE A 294 18.12 1.00 4.30
CA ILE A 294 18.70 1.94 5.26
C ILE A 294 19.90 1.34 6.02
N PRO A 295 19.77 0.20 6.74
CA PRO A 295 20.93 -0.38 7.44
C PRO A 295 22.03 -0.85 6.49
N THR A 296 21.67 -1.41 5.33
CA THR A 296 22.68 -1.89 4.36
C THR A 296 23.43 -0.73 3.69
N ALA A 297 22.78 0.42 3.46
CA ALA A 297 23.48 1.62 2.95
C ALA A 297 24.62 2.04 3.88
N ILE A 298 24.37 2.05 5.20
CA ILE A 298 25.38 2.41 6.21
C ILE A 298 26.54 1.39 6.21
N LEU A 299 26.20 0.09 6.22
CA LEU A 299 27.18 -0.99 6.24
C LEU A 299 28.02 -1.02 4.95
N ALA A 300 27.37 -0.90 3.79
CA ALA A 300 28.03 -0.89 2.50
C ALA A 300 28.96 0.31 2.33
N PHE A 301 28.54 1.50 2.78
CA PHE A 301 29.40 2.68 2.67
C PHE A 301 30.61 2.60 3.59
N ASN A 302 30.48 2.12 4.82
CA ASN A 302 31.61 1.89 5.72
C ASN A 302 32.60 0.88 5.14
N HIS A 303 32.11 -0.23 4.60
CA HIS A 303 32.95 -1.24 3.93
C HIS A 303 33.67 -0.66 2.71
N LEU A 304 32.99 0.14 1.89
CA LEU A 304 33.55 0.81 0.73
C LEU A 304 34.72 1.76 1.11
N ILE A 305 34.61 2.51 2.20
CA ILE A 305 35.69 3.41 2.66
C ILE A 305 36.96 2.62 2.98
N GLU A 306 36.83 1.45 3.57
CA GLU A 306 37.95 0.64 4.05
C GLU A 306 38.51 -0.30 2.98
N ASN A 307 37.72 -0.72 2.01
CA ASN A 307 38.08 -1.71 1.01
C ASN A 307 38.22 -1.09 -0.39
N ALA A 308 39.46 -0.89 -0.83
CA ALA A 308 39.77 -0.24 -2.11
C ALA A 308 39.22 -0.98 -3.33
N ASN A 309 39.18 -2.34 -3.32
CA ASN A 309 38.66 -3.13 -4.43
C ASN A 309 37.14 -3.00 -4.54
N SER A 310 36.42 -3.16 -3.44
CA SER A 310 34.97 -2.92 -3.38
C SER A 310 34.62 -1.51 -3.80
N ARG A 311 35.36 -0.50 -3.31
CA ARG A 311 35.20 0.91 -3.68
C ARG A 311 35.34 1.16 -5.18
N LYS A 312 36.39 0.61 -5.81
CA LYS A 312 36.63 0.72 -7.26
C LYS A 312 35.45 0.18 -8.07
N TRP A 313 34.97 -1.00 -7.72
CA TRP A 313 33.88 -1.64 -8.44
C TRP A 313 32.51 -1.01 -8.17
N MET A 314 32.22 -0.66 -6.92
CA MET A 314 30.97 0.06 -6.58
C MET A 314 30.92 1.43 -7.27
N TYR A 315 32.04 2.12 -7.42
CA TYR A 315 32.12 3.37 -8.19
C TYR A 315 31.77 3.16 -9.67
N ARG A 316 32.42 2.19 -10.32
CA ARG A 316 32.18 1.87 -11.75
C ARG A 316 30.74 1.45 -12.01
N MET A 317 30.26 0.48 -11.24
CA MET A 317 28.90 -0.02 -11.38
C MET A 317 27.85 0.99 -10.91
N GLY A 318 28.20 1.87 -9.96
CA GLY A 318 27.35 2.99 -9.57
C GLY A 318 27.14 4.00 -10.69
N ILE A 319 28.17 4.30 -11.48
CA ILE A 319 28.03 5.15 -12.68
C ILE A 319 27.12 4.49 -13.71
N VAL A 320 27.32 3.19 -14.00
CA VAL A 320 26.46 2.45 -14.93
C VAL A 320 25.01 2.44 -14.44
N SER A 321 24.82 2.15 -13.14
CA SER A 321 23.51 2.16 -12.51
C SER A 321 22.84 3.53 -12.59
N MET A 322 23.59 4.60 -12.34
CA MET A 322 23.10 5.97 -12.44
C MET A 322 22.62 6.29 -13.87
N ILE A 323 23.38 5.91 -14.89
CA ILE A 323 23.01 6.12 -16.30
C ILE A 323 21.71 5.36 -16.62
N VAL A 324 21.62 4.09 -16.21
CA VAL A 324 20.41 3.25 -16.41
C VAL A 324 19.21 3.86 -15.69
N LEU A 325 19.37 4.32 -14.45
CA LEU A 325 18.25 4.91 -13.68
C LEU A 325 17.83 6.28 -14.20
N ILE A 326 18.77 7.10 -14.70
CA ILE A 326 18.41 8.36 -15.37
C ILE A 326 17.65 8.08 -16.66
N TYR A 327 18.09 7.10 -17.46
CA TYR A 327 17.36 6.67 -18.64
C TYR A 327 15.95 6.15 -18.30
N ALA A 328 15.83 5.33 -17.27
CA ALA A 328 14.53 4.85 -16.76
C ALA A 328 13.63 6.01 -16.29
N ARG A 329 14.19 7.03 -15.61
CA ARG A 329 13.44 8.23 -15.22
C ARG A 329 12.94 9.02 -16.42
N MET A 330 13.75 9.19 -17.48
CA MET A 330 13.31 9.81 -18.72
C MET A 330 12.18 9.01 -19.39
N TRP A 331 12.28 7.68 -19.39
CA TRP A 331 11.24 6.81 -19.90
C TRP A 331 9.93 6.91 -19.12
N LEU A 332 9.94 7.06 -17.80
CA LEU A 332 8.72 7.27 -16.99
C LEU A 332 7.95 8.54 -17.42
N VAL A 333 8.62 9.53 -18.03
CA VAL A 333 8.01 10.76 -18.57
C VAL A 333 7.65 10.60 -20.03
N HIS A 334 8.50 9.90 -20.81
CA HIS A 334 8.38 9.82 -22.26
C HIS A 334 8.35 8.36 -22.73
N SER A 335 7.15 7.81 -22.88
CA SER A 335 6.90 6.40 -23.19
C SER A 335 7.62 5.86 -24.44
N PRO A 336 7.88 6.64 -25.53
CA PRO A 336 8.53 6.12 -26.72
C PRO A 336 9.99 5.66 -26.53
N LEU A 337 10.64 5.97 -25.40
CA LEU A 337 12.02 5.56 -25.13
C LEU A 337 12.18 4.04 -24.95
N LEU A 338 11.12 3.34 -24.53
CA LEU A 338 11.09 1.87 -24.46
C LEU A 338 9.73 1.35 -24.96
N PRO A 339 9.69 0.17 -25.62
CA PRO A 339 8.45 -0.42 -26.14
C PRO A 339 7.61 -1.09 -25.03
N ILE A 340 7.53 -0.45 -23.87
CA ILE A 340 6.80 -0.95 -22.70
C ILE A 340 5.96 0.19 -22.14
N ILE A 341 4.67 -0.05 -21.96
CA ILE A 341 3.78 0.89 -21.29
C ILE A 341 3.85 0.67 -19.79
N PHE A 342 4.10 1.73 -19.05
CA PHE A 342 4.11 1.71 -17.58
C PHE A 342 2.94 2.53 -17.02
N GLU A 343 2.66 2.40 -15.75
CA GLU A 343 1.53 3.06 -15.07
C GLU A 343 1.55 4.60 -15.14
N THR A 344 2.70 5.20 -15.45
CA THR A 344 2.86 6.66 -15.61
C THR A 344 2.58 7.15 -17.03
N HIS A 345 2.11 6.30 -17.93
CA HIS A 345 1.96 6.66 -19.33
C HIS A 345 0.49 6.73 -19.75
N GLY A 346 0.07 7.91 -20.23
CA GLY A 346 -1.21 8.13 -20.91
C GLY A 346 -2.42 8.19 -19.99
N ASN A 347 -2.26 8.40 -18.69
CA ASN A 347 -3.39 8.55 -17.77
C ASN A 347 -4.20 9.82 -18.06
N LYS A 348 -3.54 10.95 -18.31
CA LYS A 348 -4.21 12.18 -18.73
C LYS A 348 -5.03 11.98 -20.00
N GLN A 349 -4.52 11.20 -20.95
CA GLN A 349 -5.16 10.97 -22.23
C GLN A 349 -6.46 10.17 -22.08
N TRP A 350 -6.43 8.99 -21.44
CA TRP A 350 -7.64 8.17 -21.30
C TRP A 350 -8.69 8.84 -20.41
N VAL A 351 -8.25 9.57 -19.37
CA VAL A 351 -9.16 10.35 -18.51
C VAL A 351 -9.83 11.46 -19.33
N SER A 352 -9.07 12.22 -20.11
CA SER A 352 -9.63 13.28 -20.98
C SER A 352 -10.60 12.71 -22.02
N GLU A 353 -10.28 11.56 -22.63
CA GLU A 353 -11.15 10.87 -23.56
C GLU A 353 -12.48 10.48 -22.92
N LEU A 354 -12.43 9.82 -21.76
CA LEU A 354 -13.64 9.41 -21.04
C LEU A 354 -14.45 10.61 -20.57
N ASN A 355 -13.78 11.64 -20.03
CA ASN A 355 -14.42 12.84 -19.52
C ASN A 355 -15.14 13.63 -20.63
N SER A 356 -14.54 13.72 -21.82
CA SER A 356 -15.18 14.40 -22.98
C SER A 356 -16.47 13.74 -23.43
N LYS A 357 -16.63 12.42 -23.18
CA LYS A 357 -17.82 11.63 -23.55
C LYS A 357 -18.87 11.58 -22.43
N ALA A 358 -18.43 11.62 -21.18
CA ALA A 358 -19.30 11.51 -20.01
C ALA A 358 -19.78 12.88 -19.48
N GLY A 359 -19.03 13.95 -19.72
CA GLY A 359 -19.28 15.28 -19.13
C GLY A 359 -19.16 15.22 -17.59
N ASP A 360 -20.07 15.92 -16.92
CA ASP A 360 -20.10 16.01 -15.44
C ASP A 360 -20.81 14.82 -14.76
N ILE A 361 -21.17 13.79 -15.53
CA ILE A 361 -21.86 12.61 -14.99
C ILE A 361 -20.87 11.76 -14.19
N PRO A 362 -21.18 11.38 -12.94
CA PRO A 362 -20.31 10.53 -12.12
C PRO A 362 -19.98 9.21 -12.81
N ILE A 363 -18.74 8.76 -12.66
CA ILE A 363 -18.27 7.49 -13.25
C ILE A 363 -18.16 6.42 -12.18
N ILE A 364 -18.76 5.26 -12.45
CA ILE A 364 -18.63 4.06 -11.62
C ILE A 364 -17.75 3.04 -12.33
N PHE A 365 -16.60 2.76 -11.75
CA PHE A 365 -15.67 1.75 -12.27
C PHE A 365 -15.95 0.39 -11.63
N GLU A 366 -16.17 -0.63 -12.45
CA GLU A 366 -16.26 -2.01 -11.97
C GLU A 366 -14.90 -2.48 -11.44
N ASN A 367 -14.84 -2.88 -10.17
CA ASN A 367 -13.68 -3.51 -9.56
C ASN A 367 -12.36 -2.73 -9.71
N SER A 368 -12.39 -1.41 -9.61
CA SER A 368 -11.19 -0.62 -9.84
C SER A 368 -10.97 0.54 -8.87
N TYR A 369 -10.42 0.23 -7.68
CA TYR A 369 -9.87 1.25 -6.78
C TYR A 369 -8.65 1.98 -7.38
N ARG A 370 -8.17 1.57 -8.54
CA ARG A 370 -7.04 2.15 -9.27
C ARG A 370 -7.50 3.20 -10.27
N SER A 371 -8.51 2.88 -11.08
CA SER A 371 -9.01 3.76 -12.14
C SER A 371 -9.90 4.88 -11.59
N ALA A 372 -10.71 4.57 -10.57
CA ALA A 372 -11.61 5.55 -9.97
C ALA A 372 -10.85 6.78 -9.45
N PRO A 373 -9.87 6.69 -8.53
CA PRO A 373 -9.16 7.86 -8.05
C PRO A 373 -8.26 8.51 -9.11
N MET A 374 -7.76 7.75 -10.09
CA MET A 374 -6.99 8.30 -11.20
C MET A 374 -7.86 9.21 -12.08
N TYR A 375 -9.09 8.78 -12.36
CA TYR A 375 -10.06 9.59 -13.10
C TYR A 375 -10.45 10.84 -12.28
N GLU A 376 -10.76 10.67 -10.99
CA GLU A 376 -11.13 11.79 -10.12
C GLU A 376 -10.00 12.83 -10.00
N PHE A 377 -8.74 12.38 -9.90
CA PHE A 377 -7.59 13.27 -9.84
C PHE A 377 -7.43 14.15 -11.09
N TYR A 378 -7.56 13.58 -12.29
CA TYR A 378 -7.32 14.32 -13.53
C TYR A 378 -8.55 15.02 -14.09
N SER A 379 -9.77 14.59 -13.77
CA SER A 379 -11.01 15.20 -14.25
C SER A 379 -11.67 16.15 -13.24
N GLY A 380 -11.45 15.93 -11.94
CA GLY A 380 -12.19 16.60 -10.87
C GLY A 380 -13.60 16.05 -10.62
N ASN A 381 -14.07 15.09 -11.43
CA ASN A 381 -15.43 14.54 -11.32
C ASN A 381 -15.50 13.36 -10.36
N SER A 382 -16.62 13.26 -9.62
CA SER A 382 -16.87 12.20 -8.64
C SER A 382 -16.84 10.81 -9.23
N THR A 383 -16.27 9.86 -8.50
CA THR A 383 -16.15 8.46 -8.89
C THR A 383 -16.55 7.50 -7.77
N PHE A 384 -16.83 6.26 -8.16
CA PHE A 384 -17.03 5.16 -7.23
C PHE A 384 -16.43 3.86 -7.79
N SER A 385 -15.82 3.04 -6.93
CA SER A 385 -15.38 1.70 -7.29
C SER A 385 -16.40 0.66 -6.84
N LEU A 386 -17.22 0.19 -7.76
CA LEU A 386 -18.26 -0.82 -7.49
C LEU A 386 -17.63 -2.22 -7.42
N ASN A 387 -17.27 -2.63 -6.21
CA ASN A 387 -16.61 -3.90 -5.98
C ASN A 387 -17.63 -5.06 -5.91
N ASN A 388 -17.35 -6.14 -6.63
CA ASN A 388 -18.17 -7.34 -6.65
C ASN A 388 -17.40 -8.57 -6.16
N HIS A 389 -18.04 -9.74 -6.13
CA HIS A 389 -17.47 -10.99 -5.65
C HIS A 389 -16.14 -11.41 -6.32
N MET A 390 -15.88 -10.96 -7.55
CA MET A 390 -14.65 -11.27 -8.29
C MET A 390 -13.47 -10.42 -7.85
N TYR A 391 -13.67 -9.51 -6.88
CA TYR A 391 -12.66 -8.55 -6.45
C TYR A 391 -12.49 -8.53 -4.93
N ARG A 392 -11.87 -7.47 -4.41
CA ARG A 392 -11.63 -7.24 -2.98
C ARG A 392 -12.34 -5.98 -2.49
N LYS A 393 -12.61 -5.91 -1.19
CA LYS A 393 -12.91 -4.62 -0.54
C LYS A 393 -11.72 -3.68 -0.64
N ASN A 394 -11.98 -2.38 -0.61
CA ASN A 394 -11.01 -1.29 -0.61
C ASN A 394 -11.63 -0.07 0.08
N GLN A 395 -10.99 1.11 0.04
CA GLN A 395 -11.48 2.32 0.72
C GLN A 395 -12.91 2.68 0.33
N TYR A 396 -13.27 2.58 -0.94
CA TYR A 396 -14.64 2.83 -1.43
C TYR A 396 -15.71 1.89 -0.82
N SER A 397 -15.30 0.82 -0.16
CA SER A 397 -16.22 -0.10 0.52
C SER A 397 -16.55 0.33 1.95
N ILE A 398 -15.86 1.34 2.51
CA ILE A 398 -16.02 1.78 3.90
C ILE A 398 -16.28 3.28 4.05
N ASP A 399 -16.06 4.09 3.00
CA ASP A 399 -16.30 5.54 3.00
C ASP A 399 -17.67 5.92 2.38
N ASP A 400 -17.91 7.21 2.25
CA ASP A 400 -19.21 7.76 1.80
C ASP A 400 -19.33 7.89 0.27
N SER A 401 -18.41 7.31 -0.49
CA SER A 401 -18.39 7.43 -1.96
C SER A 401 -19.61 6.81 -2.64
N GLU A 402 -20.16 5.72 -2.08
CA GLU A 402 -21.39 5.09 -2.56
C GLU A 402 -22.59 6.05 -2.51
N GLU A 403 -22.68 6.87 -1.44
CA GLU A 403 -23.78 7.82 -1.25
C GLU A 403 -23.75 8.97 -2.25
N ARG A 404 -22.54 9.34 -2.71
CA ARG A 404 -22.35 10.40 -3.71
C ARG A 404 -22.94 10.05 -5.08
N VAL A 405 -23.16 8.78 -5.39
CA VAL A 405 -23.60 8.29 -6.70
C VAL A 405 -24.99 7.68 -6.69
N ARG A 406 -25.55 7.36 -5.51
CA ARG A 406 -26.89 6.78 -5.38
C ARG A 406 -27.96 7.74 -5.87
N HIS A 407 -29.02 7.22 -6.53
CA HIS A 407 -30.13 7.94 -7.14
C HIS A 407 -29.69 9.00 -8.17
N LYS A 408 -28.50 8.85 -8.73
CA LYS A 408 -28.03 9.73 -9.80
C LYS A 408 -27.98 9.02 -11.13
N LYS A 409 -28.03 9.80 -12.20
CA LYS A 409 -27.59 9.33 -13.51
C LYS A 409 -26.08 9.16 -13.47
N ILE A 410 -25.57 7.99 -13.88
CA ILE A 410 -24.16 7.64 -13.86
C ILE A 410 -23.71 7.01 -15.18
N VAL A 411 -22.39 6.88 -15.35
CA VAL A 411 -21.80 6.01 -16.38
C VAL A 411 -21.12 4.83 -15.66
N TYR A 412 -21.64 3.62 -15.88
CA TYR A 412 -21.03 2.39 -15.40
C TYR A 412 -19.98 1.90 -16.39
N VAL A 413 -18.74 1.78 -15.98
CA VAL A 413 -17.57 1.46 -16.83
C VAL A 413 -17.02 0.07 -16.49
N THR A 414 -16.89 -0.77 -17.52
CA THR A 414 -16.35 -2.13 -17.41
C THR A 414 -15.63 -2.56 -18.70
N LYS A 415 -14.66 -3.47 -18.57
CA LYS A 415 -14.00 -4.12 -19.71
C LYS A 415 -14.65 -5.45 -20.12
N TYR A 416 -15.62 -5.93 -19.38
CA TYR A 416 -16.23 -7.26 -19.61
C TYR A 416 -17.45 -7.23 -20.52
N ARG A 417 -17.90 -6.05 -20.93
CA ARG A 417 -18.91 -5.88 -21.98
C ARG A 417 -18.26 -5.89 -23.37
N LYS A 418 -19.08 -6.12 -24.40
CA LYS A 418 -18.65 -6.07 -25.82
C LYS A 418 -19.19 -4.84 -26.55
N SER A 419 -20.05 -4.05 -25.89
CA SER A 419 -20.66 -2.82 -26.40
C SER A 419 -21.12 -1.94 -25.24
N GLY A 420 -21.29 -0.65 -25.50
CA GLY A 420 -21.77 0.35 -24.56
C GLY A 420 -22.11 1.65 -25.29
N ASP A 421 -22.67 2.61 -24.56
CA ASP A 421 -22.98 3.96 -25.08
C ASP A 421 -21.72 4.79 -25.30
N ILE A 422 -20.69 4.51 -24.49
CA ILE A 422 -19.37 5.14 -24.57
C ILE A 422 -18.29 4.04 -24.65
N THR A 423 -17.24 4.32 -25.41
CA THR A 423 -16.02 3.49 -25.44
C THR A 423 -14.81 4.37 -25.25
N TYR A 424 -13.79 3.87 -24.57
CA TYR A 424 -12.48 4.50 -24.47
C TYR A 424 -11.39 3.44 -24.33
N THR A 425 -10.15 3.82 -24.60
CA THR A 425 -9.04 2.86 -24.66
C THR A 425 -7.93 3.26 -23.68
N TYR A 426 -7.49 2.30 -22.87
CA TYR A 426 -6.31 2.46 -22.03
C TYR A 426 -5.02 2.45 -22.86
N PRO A 427 -3.92 2.99 -22.31
CA PRO A 427 -2.63 3.03 -23.01
C PRO A 427 -2.10 1.66 -23.42
N ASP A 428 -2.49 0.58 -22.74
CA ASP A 428 -2.13 -0.81 -23.05
C ASP A 428 -3.00 -1.44 -24.15
N GLY A 429 -3.90 -0.65 -24.75
CA GLY A 429 -4.83 -1.10 -25.79
C GLY A 429 -6.11 -1.75 -25.27
N THR A 430 -6.29 -1.87 -23.96
CA THR A 430 -7.53 -2.43 -23.38
C THR A 430 -8.70 -1.48 -23.61
N VAL A 431 -9.76 -1.98 -24.28
CA VAL A 431 -10.98 -1.23 -24.53
C VAL A 431 -11.95 -1.39 -23.37
N PHE A 432 -12.50 -0.27 -22.92
CA PHE A 432 -13.53 -0.19 -21.90
C PHE A 432 -14.85 0.33 -22.49
N TYR A 433 -15.94 -0.12 -21.92
CA TYR A 433 -17.29 0.23 -22.33
C TYR A 433 -18.02 0.90 -21.17
N GLY A 434 -18.60 2.07 -21.42
CA GLY A 434 -19.44 2.81 -20.48
C GLY A 434 -20.90 2.68 -20.88
N VAL A 435 -21.79 2.51 -19.91
CA VAL A 435 -23.25 2.45 -20.09
C VAL A 435 -23.88 3.48 -19.16
N PHE A 436 -24.76 4.32 -19.72
CA PHE A 436 -25.55 5.24 -18.91
C PHE A 436 -26.61 4.46 -18.12
N MET A 437 -26.69 4.75 -16.83
CA MET A 437 -27.72 4.22 -15.96
C MET A 437 -28.39 5.40 -15.24
N ASN A 438 -29.70 5.46 -15.33
CA ASN A 438 -30.50 6.43 -14.57
C ASN A 438 -30.85 5.83 -13.21
N ASP A 439 -30.95 6.69 -12.19
CA ASP A 439 -31.38 6.28 -10.84
C ASP A 439 -30.58 5.07 -10.31
N PHE A 440 -29.27 5.26 -10.20
CA PHE A 440 -28.36 4.17 -9.81
C PHE A 440 -28.54 3.78 -8.34
N GLU A 441 -28.90 2.53 -8.11
CA GLU A 441 -29.04 1.94 -6.79
C GLU A 441 -27.73 1.25 -6.34
N SER A 442 -27.39 1.34 -5.06
CA SER A 442 -26.26 0.60 -4.50
C SER A 442 -26.45 0.30 -3.01
N TYR A 443 -26.23 -0.97 -2.65
CA TYR A 443 -26.40 -1.51 -1.29
C TYR A 443 -25.14 -2.29 -0.85
N ARG A 444 -23.95 -1.82 -1.22
CA ARG A 444 -22.66 -2.53 -0.98
C ARG A 444 -22.25 -2.60 0.48
N LYS A 445 -22.79 -1.70 1.33
CA LYS A 445 -22.54 -1.69 2.78
C LYS A 445 -23.49 -2.63 3.56
N LEU A 446 -24.56 -3.17 2.98
CA LEU A 446 -25.39 -4.18 3.64
C LEU A 446 -24.52 -5.33 4.14
N GLU A 447 -24.72 -5.75 5.40
CA GLU A 447 -23.95 -6.81 6.02
C GLU A 447 -24.76 -8.12 6.05
N CYS A 448 -24.23 -9.14 5.39
CA CYS A 448 -24.77 -10.49 5.36
C CYS A 448 -23.95 -11.40 6.28
N ILE A 449 -24.55 -11.89 7.35
CA ILE A 449 -23.93 -12.81 8.32
C ILE A 449 -24.69 -14.14 8.24
N VAL A 450 -23.97 -15.21 7.93
CA VAL A 450 -24.53 -16.57 7.93
C VAL A 450 -24.29 -17.20 9.29
N GLU A 451 -25.36 -17.61 9.95
CA GLU A 451 -25.29 -18.39 11.20
C GLU A 451 -25.18 -19.88 10.88
N GLU A 452 -24.51 -20.64 11.75
CA GLU A 452 -24.39 -22.08 11.57
C GLU A 452 -25.78 -22.75 11.59
N PRO A 453 -26.01 -23.74 10.72
CA PRO A 453 -27.31 -24.39 10.63
C PRO A 453 -27.62 -25.11 11.93
N HIS A 454 -28.83 -24.90 12.43
CA HIS A 454 -29.43 -25.69 13.54
C HIS A 454 -29.82 -27.09 13.07
N GLU A 455 -30.21 -27.25 11.77
CA GLU A 455 -30.52 -28.52 11.10
C GLU A 455 -29.62 -28.71 9.87
N LYS A 456 -29.45 -29.98 9.43
CA LYS A 456 -28.43 -30.36 8.42
C LYS A 456 -28.46 -29.62 7.07
N SER A 457 -29.51 -28.86 6.73
CA SER A 457 -29.68 -28.26 5.38
C SER A 457 -30.09 -26.80 5.36
N THR A 458 -30.65 -26.25 6.43
CA THR A 458 -31.20 -24.89 6.46
C THR A 458 -30.31 -23.94 7.23
N TYR A 459 -29.89 -22.86 6.58
CA TYR A 459 -29.05 -21.81 7.15
C TYR A 459 -29.91 -20.60 7.51
N THR A 460 -29.49 -19.86 8.54
CA THR A 460 -30.04 -18.54 8.85
C THR A 460 -29.12 -17.47 8.30
N LEU A 461 -29.68 -16.54 7.53
CA LEU A 461 -29.01 -15.34 7.04
C LEU A 461 -29.52 -14.13 7.80
N LYS A 462 -28.63 -13.48 8.51
CA LYS A 462 -28.85 -12.20 9.17
C LYS A 462 -28.38 -11.09 8.24
N VAL A 463 -29.29 -10.14 7.89
CA VAL A 463 -28.99 -9.00 7.05
C VAL A 463 -29.18 -7.71 7.85
N TYR A 464 -28.09 -6.99 8.08
CA TYR A 464 -28.10 -5.70 8.77
C TYR A 464 -28.04 -4.55 7.76
N ASN A 465 -28.92 -3.56 7.94
CA ASN A 465 -28.95 -2.32 7.16
C ASN A 465 -28.19 -1.21 7.87
N PRO A 466 -26.97 -0.84 7.44
CA PRO A 466 -26.20 0.26 8.04
C PRO A 466 -26.63 1.65 7.53
N TYR A 467 -27.53 1.74 6.55
CA TYR A 467 -27.94 3.00 5.96
C TYR A 467 -28.97 3.73 6.82
N GLU A 468 -29.12 5.06 6.57
CA GLU A 468 -30.12 5.92 7.23
C GLU A 468 -31.49 5.90 6.55
N PHE A 469 -31.75 4.94 5.65
CA PHE A 469 -33.00 4.79 4.91
C PHE A 469 -33.45 3.34 4.87
N ASP A 470 -34.75 3.15 4.67
CA ASP A 470 -35.41 1.86 4.53
C ASP A 470 -35.21 1.28 3.13
N ILE A 471 -35.09 -0.04 3.01
CA ILE A 471 -34.86 -0.74 1.74
C ILE A 471 -35.98 -1.76 1.50
N PRO A 472 -36.72 -1.68 0.38
CA PRO A 472 -37.68 -2.71 0.00
C PRO A 472 -36.98 -4.04 -0.26
N LEU A 473 -37.53 -5.14 0.30
CA LEU A 473 -36.90 -6.46 0.15
C LEU A 473 -36.92 -6.98 -1.31
N GLU A 474 -37.82 -6.51 -2.12
CA GLU A 474 -37.93 -6.87 -3.55
C GLU A 474 -36.74 -6.38 -4.39
N GLU A 475 -36.04 -5.35 -3.94
CA GLU A 475 -34.84 -4.83 -4.57
C GLU A 475 -33.59 -5.68 -4.29
N LEU A 476 -33.65 -6.51 -3.24
CA LEU A 476 -32.50 -7.30 -2.78
C LEU A 476 -32.45 -8.67 -3.48
N LYS A 477 -31.58 -8.78 -4.49
CA LYS A 477 -31.36 -10.05 -5.20
C LYS A 477 -30.14 -10.77 -4.62
N TYR A 478 -30.42 -11.82 -3.86
CA TYR A 478 -29.36 -12.58 -3.18
C TYR A 478 -28.64 -13.56 -4.11
N THR A 479 -27.35 -13.75 -3.90
CA THR A 479 -26.50 -14.67 -4.65
C THR A 479 -25.51 -15.36 -3.73
N VAL A 480 -25.27 -16.64 -3.94
CA VAL A 480 -24.18 -17.41 -3.34
C VAL A 480 -23.00 -17.44 -4.30
N ALA A 481 -21.82 -17.02 -3.84
CA ALA A 481 -20.56 -17.18 -4.56
C ALA A 481 -19.74 -18.29 -3.90
N TYR A 482 -19.47 -19.36 -4.64
CA TYR A 482 -18.60 -20.46 -4.22
C TYR A 482 -17.15 -20.17 -4.59
N SER A 483 -16.23 -20.45 -3.66
CA SER A 483 -14.82 -20.21 -3.84
C SER A 483 -13.96 -21.41 -3.42
N ASN A 484 -12.77 -21.53 -4.02
CA ASN A 484 -11.82 -22.56 -3.69
C ASN A 484 -11.16 -22.29 -2.30
N LYS A 485 -10.25 -23.20 -1.87
CA LYS A 485 -9.51 -23.08 -0.61
C LYS A 485 -8.65 -21.80 -0.49
N TYR A 486 -8.41 -21.09 -1.60
CA TYR A 486 -7.69 -19.82 -1.64
C TYR A 486 -8.63 -18.59 -1.67
N LYS A 487 -9.94 -18.79 -1.44
CA LYS A 487 -11.00 -17.75 -1.47
C LYS A 487 -11.18 -17.07 -2.83
N GLN A 488 -10.79 -17.75 -3.92
CA GLN A 488 -11.04 -17.30 -5.29
C GLN A 488 -12.40 -17.81 -5.74
N VAL A 489 -13.29 -16.89 -6.12
CA VAL A 489 -14.64 -17.22 -6.61
C VAL A 489 -14.56 -18.04 -7.90
N LYS A 490 -15.32 -19.11 -7.98
CA LYS A 490 -15.39 -20.03 -9.12
C LYS A 490 -16.77 -20.12 -9.72
N GLU A 491 -17.81 -19.99 -8.92
CA GLU A 491 -19.20 -20.11 -9.34
C GLU A 491 -20.09 -19.15 -8.55
N MET A 492 -21.13 -18.61 -9.19
CA MET A 492 -22.15 -17.77 -8.57
C MET A 492 -23.53 -18.30 -8.94
N ILE A 493 -24.40 -18.50 -7.96
CA ILE A 493 -25.75 -19.06 -8.14
C ILE A 493 -26.74 -18.12 -7.45
N PRO A 494 -27.87 -17.76 -8.10
CA PRO A 494 -28.95 -17.03 -7.43
C PRO A 494 -29.43 -17.79 -6.18
N LEU A 495 -29.65 -17.06 -5.09
CA LEU A 495 -30.08 -17.60 -3.81
C LEU A 495 -31.50 -17.18 -3.52
N LYS A 496 -32.37 -18.15 -3.25
CA LYS A 496 -33.72 -17.90 -2.74
C LYS A 496 -33.67 -17.85 -1.22
N VAL A 497 -34.07 -16.73 -0.66
CA VAL A 497 -34.18 -16.52 0.80
C VAL A 497 -35.66 -16.33 1.15
N LYS A 498 -36.06 -16.75 2.35
CA LYS A 498 -37.41 -16.54 2.89
C LYS A 498 -37.27 -15.76 4.20
N PRO A 499 -37.94 -14.59 4.36
CA PRO A 499 -37.99 -13.91 5.65
C PRO A 499 -38.59 -14.85 6.71
N GLU A 500 -38.08 -14.78 7.94
CA GLU A 500 -38.65 -15.56 9.05
C GLU A 500 -40.09 -15.12 9.37
N SER A 501 -40.38 -13.83 9.22
CA SER A 501 -41.72 -13.28 9.30
C SER A 501 -42.25 -12.97 7.90
N SER A 502 -43.34 -13.62 7.49
CA SER A 502 -43.95 -13.43 6.17
C SER A 502 -44.58 -12.04 5.95
N SER A 503 -44.72 -11.22 6.98
CA SER A 503 -45.26 -9.86 6.91
C SER A 503 -44.21 -8.78 6.64
N GLU A 504 -42.91 -9.12 6.70
CA GLU A 504 -41.84 -8.18 6.46
C GLU A 504 -41.59 -7.99 4.96
N ILE A 505 -41.73 -6.75 4.51
CA ILE A 505 -41.49 -6.32 3.11
C ILE A 505 -40.44 -5.24 2.99
N ILE A 506 -39.95 -4.70 4.13
CA ILE A 506 -39.01 -3.59 4.22
C ILE A 506 -37.92 -3.93 5.24
N LEU A 507 -36.64 -3.76 4.87
CA LEU A 507 -35.52 -3.76 5.78
C LEU A 507 -35.29 -2.33 6.27
N LYS A 508 -35.71 -2.04 7.51
CA LYS A 508 -35.65 -0.70 8.10
C LYS A 508 -34.21 -0.19 8.29
N SER A 509 -34.07 1.13 8.31
CA SER A 509 -32.83 1.82 8.66
C SER A 509 -32.28 1.34 10.01
N LYS A 510 -30.97 1.03 10.07
CA LYS A 510 -30.23 0.55 11.27
C LYS A 510 -30.82 -0.71 11.91
N ASP A 511 -31.61 -1.48 11.17
CA ASP A 511 -32.30 -2.69 11.64
C ASP A 511 -31.74 -3.95 11.00
N THR A 512 -32.15 -5.08 11.51
CA THR A 512 -31.70 -6.40 11.10
C THR A 512 -32.89 -7.32 10.82
N LEU A 513 -32.88 -7.97 9.67
CA LEU A 513 -33.82 -9.03 9.34
C LEU A 513 -33.15 -10.40 9.25
N PHE A 514 -33.94 -11.43 9.53
CA PHE A 514 -33.51 -12.81 9.48
C PHE A 514 -34.23 -13.54 8.33
N PHE A 515 -33.49 -14.35 7.61
CA PHE A 515 -33.97 -15.12 6.49
C PHE A 515 -33.51 -16.56 6.61
N GLN A 516 -34.36 -17.49 6.16
CA GLN A 516 -34.01 -18.89 6.01
C GLN A 516 -33.64 -19.20 4.57
N PHE A 517 -32.60 -20.02 4.35
CA PHE A 517 -32.20 -20.45 3.02
C PHE A 517 -31.54 -21.83 3.03
N GLU A 518 -31.64 -22.51 1.89
CA GLU A 518 -30.90 -23.73 1.60
C GLU A 518 -29.76 -23.39 0.60
N LEU A 519 -28.58 -23.98 0.81
CA LEU A 519 -27.47 -23.79 -0.11
C LEU A 519 -27.73 -24.49 -1.44
N PRO A 520 -27.78 -23.78 -2.58
CA PRO A 520 -27.93 -24.42 -3.88
C PRO A 520 -26.69 -25.26 -4.18
N LYS A 521 -26.87 -26.46 -4.75
CA LYS A 521 -25.74 -27.34 -5.10
C LYS A 521 -24.87 -26.69 -6.17
N PRO A 522 -23.53 -26.53 -5.92
CA PRO A 522 -22.62 -26.06 -6.93
C PRO A 522 -22.40 -27.10 -8.03
N LYS A 523 -22.14 -26.64 -9.25
CA LYS A 523 -21.85 -27.52 -10.40
C LYS A 523 -20.39 -28.00 -10.38
N MET A 524 -19.50 -27.19 -9.79
CA MET A 524 -18.06 -27.48 -9.73
C MET A 524 -17.71 -28.26 -8.45
N GLU A 525 -16.74 -29.17 -8.57
CA GLU A 525 -16.13 -29.89 -7.44
C GLU A 525 -15.05 -29.00 -6.75
N ASN A 526 -14.69 -29.34 -5.51
CA ASN A 526 -13.63 -28.70 -4.73
C ASN A 526 -13.88 -27.26 -4.27
N HIS A 527 -15.05 -27.00 -3.71
CA HIS A 527 -15.34 -25.74 -3.02
C HIS A 527 -14.83 -25.79 -1.58
N GLY A 528 -14.15 -24.71 -1.15
CA GLY A 528 -13.70 -24.55 0.24
C GLY A 528 -14.58 -23.61 1.05
N TYR A 529 -15.18 -22.63 0.38
CA TYR A 529 -15.95 -21.57 1.02
C TYR A 529 -17.12 -21.15 0.15
N PHE A 530 -18.17 -20.61 0.79
CA PHE A 530 -19.21 -19.82 0.13
C PHE A 530 -19.32 -18.43 0.76
N ARG A 531 -19.94 -17.49 0.04
CA ARG A 531 -20.20 -16.13 0.49
C ARG A 531 -21.55 -15.67 -0.09
N ILE A 532 -22.34 -14.95 0.71
CA ILE A 532 -23.56 -14.30 0.26
C ILE A 532 -23.25 -12.90 -0.24
N GLY A 533 -23.85 -12.49 -1.34
CA GLY A 533 -23.81 -11.14 -1.86
C GLY A 533 -25.16 -10.71 -2.40
N ILE A 534 -25.34 -9.40 -2.49
CA ILE A 534 -26.56 -8.76 -2.99
C ILE A 534 -26.24 -8.11 -4.33
N ALA A 535 -27.09 -8.31 -5.31
CA ALA A 535 -26.98 -7.73 -6.65
C ALA A 535 -28.07 -6.67 -6.84
N GLU A 536 -27.70 -5.56 -7.40
CA GLU A 536 -28.57 -4.45 -7.78
C GLU A 536 -28.28 -4.02 -9.23
N ASN A 537 -29.21 -3.31 -9.89
CA ASN A 537 -29.12 -2.80 -11.27
C ASN A 537 -28.83 -3.88 -12.35
N GLY A 538 -29.08 -5.16 -12.07
CA GLY A 538 -28.69 -6.26 -12.97
C GLY A 538 -27.18 -6.49 -13.08
N LEU A 539 -26.39 -5.94 -12.14
CA LEU A 539 -24.94 -6.07 -12.07
C LEU A 539 -24.51 -7.26 -11.17
N LEU A 540 -23.21 -7.54 -11.13
CA LEU A 540 -22.66 -8.61 -10.30
C LEU A 540 -22.80 -8.29 -8.80
N PRO A 541 -23.09 -9.31 -7.96
CA PRO A 541 -23.34 -9.13 -6.53
C PRO A 541 -22.12 -8.62 -5.76
N GLY A 542 -22.40 -7.84 -4.72
CA GLY A 542 -21.42 -7.20 -3.84
C GLY A 542 -20.75 -8.16 -2.86
N LEU A 543 -19.79 -7.61 -2.11
CA LEU A 543 -19.01 -8.30 -1.07
C LEU A 543 -19.70 -8.19 0.31
N ASN A 544 -21.02 -8.38 0.38
CA ASN A 544 -21.84 -8.15 1.57
C ASN A 544 -21.56 -9.14 2.69
N GLY A 545 -21.32 -10.43 2.38
CA GLY A 545 -21.02 -11.48 3.36
C GLY A 545 -19.52 -11.77 3.51
N LYS A 546 -19.15 -12.38 4.64
CA LYS A 546 -17.81 -12.97 4.85
C LYS A 546 -17.75 -14.38 4.24
N PRO A 547 -16.56 -14.88 3.82
CA PRO A 547 -16.41 -16.28 3.40
C PRO A 547 -16.70 -17.23 4.56
N VAL A 548 -17.66 -18.13 4.38
CA VAL A 548 -18.04 -19.21 5.30
C VAL A 548 -17.42 -20.50 4.79
N LYS A 549 -16.73 -21.26 5.66
CA LYS A 549 -16.12 -22.54 5.28
C LYS A 549 -17.23 -23.58 5.08
N LEU A 550 -17.19 -24.28 3.96
CA LEU A 550 -18.05 -25.43 3.74
C LEU A 550 -17.63 -26.57 4.68
N LYS A 551 -18.59 -27.16 5.39
CA LYS A 551 -18.38 -28.41 6.13
C LYS A 551 -18.35 -29.54 5.11
N GLU A 552 -17.32 -30.41 5.16
CA GLU A 552 -17.20 -31.61 4.33
C GLU A 552 -18.29 -32.63 4.67
#